data_16ec4baf7febf56b2fd5ef529b493ed0
#
_entry.id   16ec4baf7febf56b2fd5ef529b493ed0
#
_cell.length_a   1.000
_cell.length_b   1.000
_cell.length_c   1.000
_cell.angle_alpha   90.00
_cell.angle_beta   90.00
_cell.angle_gamma   90.00
#
_symmetry.space_group_name_H-M   'P 1'
#
loop_
_entity.id
_entity.type
_entity.pdbx_description
1 polymer ?
#
loop_
_entity_poly.entity_id
_entity_poly.type
_entity_poly.pdbx_seq_one_letter_code
_entity_poly.pdbx_strand_id
1 'polypeptide(L)'
;MYACLSSRRTQYAGTFLAFSLILTGCSTLSGESKILKTAKGSVHLKEVADWSFEASHPATIDQGTLLSIVKGVMIEDAQKPSPNMPASGSKPMRVFSDEDAEFLAPLLAQGLSEAKPEQIVGFKVFSSAGSGAEPTAGTLY
;
A
#
# COMPACT_ATOMS: atom_id res chain seq x y z
N MET A 1 67.02 19.27 -53.85
CA MET A 1 66.30 18.35 -54.74
C MET A 1 65.23 17.67 -53.91
N TYR A 2 64.04 17.71 -54.42
CA TYR A 2 62.82 17.04 -54.04
C TYR A 2 61.99 17.55 -52.85
N ALA A 3 60.89 18.15 -53.25
CA ALA A 3 59.75 18.62 -52.55
C ALA A 3 59.03 17.53 -51.73
N CYS A 4 58.62 17.89 -50.54
CA CYS A 4 57.66 17.08 -49.81
C CYS A 4 56.35 17.82 -49.67
N LEU A 5 55.31 17.30 -50.35
CA LEU A 5 53.97 17.86 -50.36
C LEU A 5 53.32 17.69 -48.97
N SER A 6 52.94 18.82 -48.39
CA SER A 6 52.10 18.91 -47.22
C SER A 6 50.64 18.56 -47.58
N SER A 7 50.16 17.41 -47.12
CA SER A 7 48.77 17.04 -47.19
C SER A 7 48.04 17.60 -45.98
N ARG A 8 47.27 18.66 -46.16
CA ARG A 8 46.35 19.19 -45.18
C ARG A 8 45.14 18.24 -45.06
N ARG A 9 45.07 17.48 -43.97
CA ARG A 9 43.86 16.78 -43.62
C ARG A 9 42.96 17.73 -42.85
N THR A 10 41.90 18.14 -43.50
CA THR A 10 40.77 18.87 -42.91
C THR A 10 40.05 17.92 -41.92
N GLN A 11 40.16 18.18 -40.63
CA GLN A 11 39.38 17.48 -39.61
C GLN A 11 38.01 18.15 -39.56
N TYR A 12 37.00 17.45 -40.03
CA TYR A 12 35.63 17.81 -39.79
C TYR A 12 35.29 17.36 -38.35
N ALA A 13 35.26 18.31 -37.44
CA ALA A 13 34.70 18.15 -36.12
C ALA A 13 33.18 18.05 -36.28
N GLY A 14 32.69 16.84 -36.41
CA GLY A 14 31.27 16.55 -36.35
C GLY A 14 30.77 16.67 -34.91
N THR A 15 30.13 17.76 -34.61
CA THR A 15 29.42 17.97 -33.36
C THR A 15 28.15 17.11 -33.41
N PHE A 16 28.19 15.91 -32.84
CA PHE A 16 27.01 15.12 -32.58
C PHE A 16 26.28 15.74 -31.41
N LEU A 17 25.28 16.54 -31.72
CA LEU A 17 24.29 17.00 -30.77
C LEU A 17 23.40 15.79 -30.42
N ALA A 18 23.78 15.09 -29.36
CA ALA A 18 22.95 14.06 -28.78
C ALA A 18 21.71 14.71 -28.16
N PHE A 19 20.63 14.72 -28.91
CA PHE A 19 19.31 15.12 -28.45
C PHE A 19 18.77 14.01 -27.57
N SER A 20 19.08 14.06 -26.26
CA SER A 20 18.50 13.20 -25.27
C SER A 20 17.02 13.55 -25.12
N LEU A 21 16.17 12.83 -25.81
CA LEU A 21 14.72 12.79 -25.55
C LEU A 21 14.52 12.17 -24.17
N ILE A 22 14.42 13.04 -23.15
CA ILE A 22 13.89 12.66 -21.84
C ILE A 22 12.40 12.44 -22.06
N LEU A 23 12.03 11.19 -22.32
CA LEU A 23 10.67 10.73 -22.17
C LEU A 23 10.34 10.77 -20.68
N THR A 24 9.89 11.93 -20.19
CA THR A 24 9.16 12.02 -18.95
C THR A 24 7.85 11.29 -19.17
N GLY A 25 7.89 9.97 -18.95
CA GLY A 25 6.70 9.18 -18.79
C GLY A 25 5.95 9.77 -17.60
N CYS A 26 4.86 10.46 -17.84
CA CYS A 26 3.82 10.67 -16.85
C CYS A 26 3.27 9.30 -16.49
N SER A 27 3.93 8.60 -15.56
CA SER A 27 3.25 7.63 -14.75
C SER A 27 2.19 8.45 -14.01
N THR A 28 0.93 8.25 -14.35
CA THR A 28 -0.19 8.57 -13.49
C THR A 28 0.02 7.77 -12.22
N LEU A 29 0.76 8.35 -11.29
CA LEU A 29 0.89 7.90 -9.93
C LEU A 29 -0.51 8.02 -9.33
N SER A 30 -1.30 6.96 -9.43
CA SER A 30 -2.29 6.72 -8.38
C SER A 30 -1.46 6.64 -7.10
N GLY A 31 -1.65 7.61 -6.20
CA GLY A 31 -0.79 7.88 -5.04
C GLY A 31 -0.85 6.81 -3.95
N GLU A 32 -0.65 5.55 -4.36
CA GLU A 32 -0.56 4.39 -3.47
C GLU A 32 0.91 4.03 -3.26
N SER A 33 1.44 4.34 -2.09
CA SER A 33 2.77 3.86 -1.69
C SER A 33 2.62 2.59 -0.86
N LYS A 34 3.36 1.55 -1.23
CA LYS A 34 3.33 0.25 -0.53
C LYS A 34 4.34 0.26 0.60
N ILE A 35 3.88 0.00 1.82
CA ILE A 35 4.76 -0.25 2.96
C ILE A 35 5.30 -1.67 2.89
N LEU A 36 4.40 -2.66 2.72
CA LEU A 36 4.76 -4.05 2.56
C LEU A 36 3.77 -4.78 1.65
N LYS A 37 4.31 -5.72 0.86
CA LYS A 37 3.51 -6.70 0.11
C LYS A 37 4.17 -8.07 0.21
N THR A 38 3.47 -9.02 0.81
CA THR A 38 3.88 -10.43 0.93
C THR A 38 2.77 -11.35 0.44
N ALA A 39 3.05 -12.65 0.40
CA ALA A 39 2.03 -13.66 0.12
C ALA A 39 0.93 -13.69 1.22
N LYS A 40 1.29 -13.34 2.47
CA LYS A 40 0.34 -13.29 3.61
C LYS A 40 -0.54 -12.05 3.59
N GLY A 41 -0.07 -10.94 3.03
CA GLY A 41 -0.84 -9.70 2.99
C GLY A 41 -0.06 -8.50 2.51
N SER A 42 -0.72 -7.36 2.53
CA SER A 42 -0.13 -6.07 2.18
C SER A 42 -0.65 -4.95 3.06
N VAL A 43 0.22 -3.97 3.31
CA VAL A 43 -0.14 -2.68 3.90
C VAL A 43 0.35 -1.59 2.95
N HIS A 44 -0.46 -0.59 2.72
CA HIS A 44 -0.19 0.48 1.77
C HIS A 44 -0.80 1.80 2.24
N LEU A 45 -0.21 2.90 1.82
CA LEU A 45 -0.75 4.24 1.99
C LEU A 45 -1.46 4.63 0.70
N LYS A 46 -2.67 5.15 0.81
CA LYS A 46 -3.48 5.59 -0.33
C LYS A 46 -3.96 7.02 -0.10
N GLU A 47 -3.76 7.88 -1.08
CA GLU A 47 -4.30 9.23 -1.06
C GLU A 47 -5.81 9.22 -1.24
N VAL A 48 -6.50 10.06 -0.47
CA VAL A 48 -7.93 10.30 -0.59
C VAL A 48 -8.12 11.52 -1.49
N ALA A 49 -8.88 11.34 -2.56
CA ALA A 49 -9.13 12.41 -3.53
C ALA A 49 -10.11 13.50 -3.04
N ASP A 50 -10.60 13.38 -1.83
CA ASP A 50 -11.51 14.35 -1.22
C ASP A 50 -10.68 15.43 -0.52
N TRP A 51 -10.73 16.66 -1.02
CA TRP A 51 -10.01 17.82 -0.47
C TRP A 51 -10.46 18.22 0.94
N SER A 52 -11.61 17.74 1.38
CA SER A 52 -12.14 17.98 2.74
C SER A 52 -11.71 16.89 3.74
N PHE A 53 -11.06 15.81 3.25
CA PHE A 53 -10.60 14.73 4.09
C PHE A 53 -9.28 15.12 4.76
N GLU A 54 -9.27 15.03 6.08
CA GLU A 54 -8.08 15.25 6.92
C GLU A 54 -8.09 14.23 8.05
N ALA A 55 -7.14 13.31 8.02
CA ALA A 55 -6.97 12.32 9.06
C ALA A 55 -6.03 12.83 10.15
N SER A 56 -6.06 12.20 11.32
CA SER A 56 -5.16 12.53 12.43
C SER A 56 -3.75 11.93 12.26
N HIS A 57 -3.25 11.91 11.03
CA HIS A 57 -1.92 11.43 10.69
C HIS A 57 -0.87 12.55 10.68
N PRO A 58 0.41 12.23 10.95
CA PRO A 58 0.95 10.95 11.41
C PRO A 58 0.58 10.64 12.85
N ALA A 59 0.22 9.38 13.12
CA ALA A 59 -0.13 8.91 14.45
C ALA A 59 0.85 7.85 14.93
N THR A 60 1.46 8.07 16.09
CA THR A 60 2.35 7.07 16.71
C THR A 60 1.57 6.27 17.74
N ILE A 61 1.28 5.03 17.42
CA ILE A 61 0.57 4.11 18.30
C ILE A 61 1.51 2.95 18.63
N ASP A 62 1.56 2.58 19.90
CA ASP A 62 2.35 1.45 20.35
C ASP A 62 1.87 0.15 19.71
N GLN A 63 2.83 -0.68 19.28
CA GLN A 63 2.55 -1.95 18.62
C GLN A 63 1.70 -2.90 19.46
N GLY A 64 1.93 -2.94 20.78
CA GLY A 64 1.14 -3.77 21.69
C GLY A 64 -0.31 -3.32 21.80
N THR A 65 -0.54 -2.02 21.76
CA THR A 65 -1.87 -1.43 21.72
C THR A 65 -2.58 -1.79 20.42
N LEU A 66 -1.91 -1.63 19.27
CA LEU A 66 -2.47 -2.02 17.99
C LEU A 66 -2.75 -3.53 17.91
N LEU A 67 -1.86 -4.36 18.43
CA LEU A 67 -2.08 -5.80 18.51
C LEU A 67 -3.35 -6.13 19.29
N SER A 68 -3.57 -5.46 20.42
CA SER A 68 -4.77 -5.65 21.24
C SER A 68 -6.03 -5.19 20.52
N ILE A 69 -5.97 -4.07 19.79
CA ILE A 69 -7.08 -3.55 18.99
C ILE A 69 -7.43 -4.56 17.88
N VAL A 70 -6.45 -5.00 17.09
CA VAL A 70 -6.67 -5.93 15.98
C VAL A 70 -7.22 -7.26 16.48
N LYS A 71 -6.72 -7.80 17.60
CA LYS A 71 -7.26 -9.00 18.25
C LYS A 71 -8.69 -8.82 18.75
N GLY A 72 -9.07 -7.61 19.10
CA GLY A 72 -10.41 -7.27 19.62
C GLY A 72 -11.46 -7.00 18.54
N VAL A 73 -11.10 -6.97 17.25
CA VAL A 73 -12.06 -6.72 16.17
C VAL A 73 -12.98 -7.92 16.01
N MET A 74 -14.27 -7.69 16.22
CA MET A 74 -15.34 -8.68 16.10
C MET A 74 -16.30 -8.29 14.98
N ILE A 75 -16.87 -9.28 14.32
CA ILE A 75 -18.01 -9.12 13.41
C ILE A 75 -19.21 -9.90 13.98
N GLU A 76 -20.37 -9.30 13.85
CA GLU A 76 -21.64 -10.00 14.00
C GLU A 76 -22.14 -10.36 12.62
N ASP A 77 -22.38 -11.66 12.41
CA ASP A 77 -22.96 -12.12 11.17
C ASP A 77 -24.45 -11.72 11.18
N ALA A 78 -24.75 -10.60 10.52
CA ALA A 78 -26.13 -10.17 10.32
C ALA A 78 -26.82 -11.09 9.30
N GLN A 79 -27.04 -12.34 9.69
CA GLN A 79 -27.92 -13.22 8.91
C GLN A 79 -29.28 -12.55 8.86
N LYS A 80 -29.72 -12.19 7.64
CA LYS A 80 -31.08 -11.72 7.42
C LYS A 80 -32.04 -12.70 8.06
N PRO A 81 -32.86 -12.28 9.04
CA PRO A 81 -33.78 -13.19 9.68
C PRO A 81 -34.69 -13.82 8.62
N SER A 82 -34.56 -15.10 8.44
CA SER A 82 -35.55 -15.85 7.64
C SER A 82 -36.86 -15.81 8.40
N PRO A 83 -38.00 -15.47 7.77
CA PRO A 83 -39.27 -15.27 8.47
C PRO A 83 -39.76 -16.47 9.30
N ASN A 84 -39.11 -17.61 9.16
CA ASN A 84 -39.49 -18.87 9.84
C ASN A 84 -38.39 -19.39 10.79
N MET A 85 -37.33 -18.65 11.09
CA MET A 85 -36.33 -19.03 12.08
C MET A 85 -36.41 -18.11 13.30
N PRO A 86 -36.37 -18.67 14.54
CA PRO A 86 -36.19 -17.82 15.71
C PRO A 86 -34.88 -17.06 15.55
N ALA A 87 -34.88 -15.78 15.95
CA ALA A 87 -33.71 -14.93 15.94
C ALA A 87 -32.62 -15.54 16.85
N SER A 88 -31.86 -16.44 16.29
CA SER A 88 -30.64 -16.96 16.88
C SER A 88 -29.59 -15.90 16.68
N GLY A 89 -29.38 -15.08 17.71
CA GLY A 89 -28.32 -14.05 17.69
C GLY A 89 -27.02 -14.70 17.27
N SER A 90 -26.46 -14.27 16.15
CA SER A 90 -25.15 -14.75 15.70
C SER A 90 -24.13 -14.41 16.77
N LYS A 91 -23.34 -15.40 17.16
CA LYS A 91 -22.30 -15.22 18.15
C LYS A 91 -21.19 -14.34 17.53
N PRO A 92 -20.75 -13.25 18.18
CA PRO A 92 -19.67 -12.44 17.67
C PRO A 92 -18.43 -13.29 17.37
N MET A 93 -17.85 -13.11 16.19
CA MET A 93 -16.68 -13.87 15.73
C MET A 93 -15.52 -12.92 15.51
N ARG A 94 -14.32 -13.33 15.92
CA ARG A 94 -13.09 -12.55 15.69
C ARG A 94 -12.78 -12.50 14.20
N VAL A 95 -12.44 -11.30 13.71
CA VAL A 95 -12.07 -11.07 12.30
C VAL A 95 -10.68 -11.60 12.00
N PHE A 96 -9.75 -11.43 12.93
CA PHE A 96 -8.35 -11.79 12.76
C PHE A 96 -7.96 -12.93 13.69
N SER A 97 -7.18 -13.89 13.17
CA SER A 97 -6.46 -14.86 13.99
C SER A 97 -5.36 -14.16 14.79
N ASP A 98 -4.82 -14.82 15.81
CA ASP A 98 -3.70 -14.28 16.57
C ASP A 98 -2.47 -14.05 15.67
N GLU A 99 -2.22 -14.96 14.73
CA GLU A 99 -1.14 -14.87 13.76
C GLU A 99 -1.31 -13.71 12.77
N ASP A 100 -2.54 -13.45 12.32
CA ASP A 100 -2.83 -12.34 11.42
C ASP A 100 -2.69 -11.01 12.15
N ALA A 101 -3.12 -10.93 13.42
CA ALA A 101 -2.97 -9.75 14.24
C ALA A 101 -1.49 -9.45 14.53
N GLU A 102 -0.67 -10.46 14.82
CA GLU A 102 0.78 -10.31 15.02
C GLU A 102 1.51 -9.89 13.74
N PHE A 103 1.04 -10.32 12.59
CA PHE A 103 1.53 -9.86 11.29
C PHE A 103 1.15 -8.40 10.99
N LEU A 104 -0.10 -8.04 11.25
CA LEU A 104 -0.62 -6.71 10.91
C LEU A 104 -0.15 -5.60 11.86
N ALA A 105 -0.13 -5.83 13.17
CA ALA A 105 0.10 -4.78 14.16
C ALA A 105 1.37 -3.94 13.92
N PRO A 106 2.56 -4.53 13.67
CA PRO A 106 3.77 -3.73 13.40
C PRO A 106 3.67 -2.93 12.10
N LEU A 107 3.02 -3.48 11.08
CA LEU A 107 2.89 -2.82 9.78
C LEU A 107 1.88 -1.68 9.81
N LEU A 108 0.80 -1.83 10.58
CA LEU A 108 -0.16 -0.77 10.80
C LEU A 108 0.45 0.35 11.65
N ALA A 109 1.25 0.03 12.68
CA ALA A 109 1.99 1.02 13.46
C ALA A 109 2.90 1.86 12.57
N GLN A 110 3.65 1.19 11.69
CA GLN A 110 4.51 1.86 10.71
C GLN A 110 3.67 2.72 9.75
N GLY A 111 2.62 2.16 9.18
CA GLY A 111 1.74 2.87 8.25
C GLY A 111 1.14 4.13 8.85
N LEU A 112 0.62 4.06 10.07
CA LEU A 112 0.04 5.20 10.76
C LEU A 112 1.08 6.29 11.09
N SER A 113 2.32 5.90 11.36
CA SER A 113 3.42 6.84 11.62
C SER A 113 3.97 7.51 10.36
N GLU A 114 3.85 6.88 9.19
CA GLU A 114 4.34 7.39 7.91
C GLU A 114 3.25 8.08 7.09
N ALA A 115 1.98 7.82 7.38
CA ALA A 115 0.86 8.41 6.66
C ALA A 115 0.80 9.93 6.84
N LYS A 116 0.39 10.61 5.77
CA LYS A 116 0.10 12.04 5.76
C LYS A 116 -1.39 12.28 6.06
N PRO A 117 -1.78 13.51 6.44
CA PRO A 117 -3.19 13.83 6.72
C PRO A 117 -4.16 13.50 5.58
N GLU A 118 -3.68 13.57 4.34
CA GLU A 118 -4.48 13.28 3.13
C GLU A 118 -4.49 11.79 2.76
N GLN A 119 -3.87 10.93 3.56
CA GLN A 119 -3.72 9.52 3.29
C GLN A 119 -4.49 8.65 4.27
N ILE A 120 -4.87 7.47 3.81
CA ILE A 120 -5.39 6.39 4.63
C ILE A 120 -4.43 5.22 4.60
N VAL A 121 -4.37 4.46 5.68
CA VAL A 121 -3.62 3.21 5.76
C VAL A 121 -4.54 2.06 5.38
N GLY A 122 -4.34 1.52 4.19
CA GLY A 122 -5.07 0.34 3.72
C GLY A 122 -4.32 -0.94 4.03
N PHE A 123 -5.04 -1.99 4.34
CA PHE A 123 -4.46 -3.32 4.53
C PHE A 123 -5.28 -4.42 3.87
N LYS A 124 -4.61 -5.52 3.58
CA LYS A 124 -5.20 -6.75 3.06
C LYS A 124 -4.44 -7.94 3.63
N VAL A 125 -5.16 -8.89 4.21
CA VAL A 125 -4.60 -10.10 4.80
C VAL A 125 -5.29 -11.33 4.25
N PHE A 126 -4.51 -12.33 3.87
CA PHE A 126 -4.99 -13.65 3.51
C PHE A 126 -4.87 -14.53 4.76
N SER A 127 -6.00 -14.79 5.40
CA SER A 127 -6.03 -15.69 6.55
C SER A 127 -5.70 -17.11 6.13
N SER A 128 -4.83 -17.77 6.87
CA SER A 128 -4.51 -19.19 6.68
C SER A 128 -5.63 -20.13 7.11
N ALA A 129 -6.65 -19.61 7.78
CA ALA A 129 -7.72 -20.40 8.41
C ALA A 129 -8.77 -20.96 7.42
N GLY A 130 -8.62 -20.74 6.11
CA GLY A 130 -9.55 -21.31 5.14
C GLY A 130 -8.98 -21.30 3.73
N SER A 131 -8.77 -22.46 3.15
CA SER A 131 -8.45 -22.59 1.73
C SER A 131 -9.62 -22.05 0.91
N GLY A 132 -9.40 -20.89 0.27
CA GLY A 132 -10.38 -20.20 -0.57
C GLY A 132 -11.14 -19.07 0.12
N ALA A 133 -10.77 -18.68 1.33
CA ALA A 133 -11.34 -17.51 1.98
C ALA A 133 -10.94 -16.23 1.24
N GLU A 134 -11.89 -15.34 1.05
CA GLU A 134 -11.59 -14.00 0.58
C GLU A 134 -10.67 -13.28 1.58
N PRO A 135 -9.73 -12.45 1.08
CA PRO A 135 -8.85 -11.72 1.98
C PRO A 135 -9.62 -10.71 2.82
N THR A 136 -9.28 -10.62 4.09
CA THR A 136 -9.77 -9.54 4.95
C THR A 136 -9.05 -8.26 4.59
N ALA A 137 -9.80 -7.22 4.26
CA ALA A 137 -9.27 -5.91 3.91
C ALA A 137 -9.96 -4.80 4.70
N GLY A 138 -9.25 -3.71 4.94
CA GLY A 138 -9.78 -2.56 5.66
C GLY A 138 -8.89 -1.33 5.50
N THR A 139 -9.34 -0.24 6.09
CA THR A 139 -8.63 1.04 6.11
C THR A 139 -8.68 1.67 7.50
N LEU A 140 -7.61 2.42 7.83
CA LEU A 140 -7.50 3.22 9.06
C LEU A 140 -7.24 4.68 8.66
N TYR A 141 -7.82 5.61 9.42
CA TYR A 141 -7.67 7.06 9.19
C TYR A 141 -7.88 7.83 10.49
#